data_566c005eb49eca227c7108a93b40b6a5
#
_entry.id   566c005eb49eca227c7108a93b40b6a5
#
_cell.length_a   1.000
_cell.length_b   1.000
_cell.length_c   1.000
_cell.angle_alpha   90.00
_cell.angle_beta   90.00
_cell.angle_gamma   90.00
#
_symmetry.space_group_name_H-M   'P 1'
#
loop_
_entity.id
_entity.type
_entity.pdbx_description
1 polymer ?
#
loop_
_entity_poly.entity_id
_entity_poly.type
_entity_poly.pdbx_seq_one_letter_code
_entity_poly.pdbx_strand_id
1 'polypeptide(L)'
;KTQVHPLAQHDAVHTRLTHSLEVSCVGRSLGMLAAEKIIEQLPHWVSPADVGAIIQAACLAHDIGNPPFGHAGEYAIRDWFLQPAQAHLMALLSPAQAADLCQFEGNAHGLRILTQLEYHPNEGGMRLTYATLGAYLKYPWLSQPLSGGVASHKRAKFGCYHTEKHLLANIAEHLGLMSKGDNR
;
A
#
# COMPACT_ATOMS: atom_id res chain seq x y z
N LYS A 1 -15.52 8.74 4.05
CA LYS A 1 -16.33 7.86 4.91
C LYS A 1 -16.71 6.56 4.23
N THR A 2 -17.23 6.58 3.03
CA THR A 2 -17.57 5.38 2.27
C THR A 2 -16.75 5.31 1.00
N GLN A 3 -16.57 4.08 0.48
CA GLN A 3 -15.85 3.91 -0.78
C GLN A 3 -16.72 4.27 -2.00
N VAL A 4 -18.01 3.91 -1.97
CA VAL A 4 -18.90 4.00 -3.13
C VAL A 4 -20.21 4.75 -2.81
N HIS A 5 -20.79 4.55 -1.63
CA HIS A 5 -22.07 5.15 -1.24
C HIS A 5 -21.91 6.11 -0.06
N PRO A 6 -21.52 7.37 -0.27
CA PRO A 6 -21.12 8.29 0.80
C PRO A 6 -22.25 8.70 1.75
N LEU A 7 -23.49 8.55 1.38
CA LEU A 7 -24.66 8.98 2.15
C LEU A 7 -25.65 7.85 2.41
N ALA A 8 -25.17 6.59 2.42
CA ALA A 8 -26.03 5.46 2.74
C ALA A 8 -26.66 5.60 4.13
N GLN A 9 -27.97 5.43 4.21
CA GLN A 9 -28.74 5.51 5.46
C GLN A 9 -28.92 4.13 6.10
N HIS A 10 -28.59 3.06 5.39
CA HIS A 10 -28.73 1.69 5.88
C HIS A 10 -27.40 1.17 6.43
N ASP A 11 -27.43 0.59 7.60
CA ASP A 11 -26.25 -0.01 8.27
C ASP A 11 -25.65 -1.19 7.50
N ALA A 12 -26.42 -1.80 6.60
CA ALA A 12 -25.93 -2.87 5.72
C ALA A 12 -24.90 -2.40 4.67
N VAL A 13 -24.81 -1.08 4.43
CA VAL A 13 -23.82 -0.52 3.51
C VAL A 13 -22.54 -0.20 4.27
N HIS A 14 -21.50 -0.96 4.01
CA HIS A 14 -20.21 -0.79 4.67
C HIS A 14 -19.59 0.57 4.35
N THR A 15 -19.15 1.25 5.39
CA THR A 15 -18.21 2.37 5.26
C THR A 15 -16.80 1.81 5.14
N ARG A 16 -15.84 2.63 4.69
CA ARG A 16 -14.42 2.21 4.68
C ARG A 16 -13.97 1.74 6.06
N LEU A 17 -14.41 2.40 7.12
CA LEU A 17 -14.06 2.01 8.49
C LEU A 17 -14.61 0.63 8.86
N THR A 18 -15.91 0.39 8.66
CA THR A 18 -16.51 -0.90 9.00
C THR A 18 -15.95 -2.04 8.16
N HIS A 19 -15.72 -1.81 6.87
CA HIS A 19 -15.03 -2.75 5.99
C HIS A 19 -13.61 -3.09 6.50
N SER A 20 -12.80 -2.08 6.82
CA SER A 20 -11.45 -2.31 7.32
C SER A 20 -11.43 -3.07 8.65
N LEU A 21 -12.39 -2.80 9.54
CA LEU A 21 -12.53 -3.54 10.80
C LEU A 21 -12.89 -5.01 10.56
N GLU A 22 -13.85 -5.30 9.68
CA GLU A 22 -14.21 -6.68 9.32
C GLU A 22 -13.02 -7.42 8.70
N VAL A 23 -12.36 -6.82 7.71
CA VAL A 23 -11.19 -7.41 7.06
C VAL A 23 -10.08 -7.69 8.09
N SER A 24 -9.90 -6.80 9.06
CA SER A 24 -8.89 -6.99 10.11
C SER A 24 -9.23 -8.16 11.05
N CYS A 25 -10.51 -8.33 11.41
CA CYS A 25 -10.95 -9.45 12.24
C CYS A 25 -10.77 -10.80 11.53
N VAL A 26 -11.17 -10.87 10.27
CA VAL A 26 -10.99 -12.06 9.43
C VAL A 26 -9.50 -12.35 9.23
N GLY A 27 -8.72 -11.32 8.90
CA GLY A 27 -7.27 -11.43 8.73
C GLY A 27 -6.56 -11.97 9.97
N ARG A 28 -6.93 -11.49 11.17
CA ARG A 28 -6.41 -12.02 12.43
C ARG A 28 -6.66 -13.51 12.57
N SER A 29 -7.90 -13.93 12.37
CA SER A 29 -8.30 -15.34 12.52
C SER A 29 -7.55 -16.23 11.52
N LEU A 30 -7.47 -15.82 10.25
CA LEU A 30 -6.73 -16.57 9.23
C LEU A 30 -5.23 -16.59 9.51
N GLY A 31 -4.66 -15.48 9.99
CA GLY A 31 -3.25 -15.40 10.37
C GLY A 31 -2.89 -16.37 11.51
N MET A 32 -3.74 -16.45 12.54
CA MET A 32 -3.57 -17.39 13.65
C MET A 32 -3.64 -18.84 13.16
N LEU A 33 -4.67 -19.20 12.39
CA LEU A 33 -4.82 -20.55 11.84
C LEU A 33 -3.68 -20.95 10.91
N ALA A 34 -3.16 -20.03 10.11
CA ALA A 34 -2.00 -20.28 9.27
C ALA A 34 -0.74 -20.51 10.11
N ALA A 35 -0.51 -19.69 11.14
CA ALA A 35 0.62 -19.79 12.03
C ALA A 35 0.64 -21.12 12.82
N GLU A 36 -0.52 -21.62 13.26
CA GLU A 36 -0.65 -22.93 13.90
C GLU A 36 -0.14 -24.06 13.00
N LYS A 37 -0.39 -23.96 11.68
CA LYS A 37 0.06 -24.97 10.72
C LYS A 37 1.57 -24.98 10.45
N ILE A 38 2.23 -23.85 10.70
CA ILE A 38 3.67 -23.68 10.48
C ILE A 38 4.43 -23.43 11.79
N ILE A 39 3.83 -23.76 12.92
CA ILE A 39 4.38 -23.43 14.26
C ILE A 39 5.81 -23.91 14.46
N GLU A 40 6.16 -25.07 13.92
CA GLU A 40 7.51 -25.65 13.99
C GLU A 40 8.55 -24.88 13.16
N GLN A 41 8.09 -24.06 12.21
CA GLN A 41 8.95 -23.22 11.35
C GLN A 41 9.11 -21.81 11.92
N LEU A 42 8.29 -21.43 12.91
CA LEU A 42 8.36 -20.12 13.54
C LEU A 42 9.43 -20.12 14.65
N PRO A 43 10.08 -18.97 14.90
CA PRO A 43 10.91 -18.80 16.08
C PRO A 43 10.11 -19.11 17.35
N HIS A 44 10.73 -19.76 18.35
CA HIS A 44 10.04 -20.22 19.58
C HIS A 44 9.40 -19.10 20.41
N TRP A 45 9.79 -17.85 20.18
CA TRP A 45 9.20 -16.64 20.83
C TRP A 45 8.03 -16.03 20.03
N VAL A 46 7.71 -16.57 18.84
CA VAL A 46 6.59 -16.08 18.01
C VAL A 46 5.42 -17.02 18.17
N SER A 47 4.34 -16.51 18.69
CA SER A 47 3.07 -17.25 18.85
C SER A 47 2.14 -17.05 17.64
N PRO A 48 1.15 -17.95 17.46
CA PRO A 48 0.09 -17.72 16.48
C PRO A 48 -0.66 -16.39 16.69
N ALA A 49 -0.77 -15.94 17.93
CA ALA A 49 -1.40 -14.66 18.26
C ALA A 49 -0.59 -13.46 17.74
N ASP A 50 0.75 -13.55 17.75
CA ASP A 50 1.63 -12.49 17.21
C ASP A 50 1.48 -12.41 15.68
N VAL A 51 1.47 -13.54 14.99
CA VAL A 51 1.21 -13.58 13.54
C VAL A 51 -0.18 -13.03 13.23
N GLY A 52 -1.18 -13.44 14.01
CA GLY A 52 -2.54 -12.89 13.89
C GLY A 52 -2.59 -11.36 14.07
N ALA A 53 -1.84 -10.80 15.01
CA ALA A 53 -1.78 -9.36 15.25
C ALA A 53 -1.09 -8.61 14.08
N ILE A 54 0.00 -9.15 13.52
CA ILE A 54 0.68 -8.60 12.35
C ILE A 54 -0.28 -8.54 11.15
N ILE A 55 -0.96 -9.64 10.84
CA ILE A 55 -1.91 -9.72 9.73
C ILE A 55 -3.11 -8.81 9.98
N GLN A 56 -3.62 -8.75 11.22
CA GLN A 56 -4.70 -7.85 11.62
C GLN A 56 -4.35 -6.38 11.30
N ALA A 57 -3.17 -5.94 11.70
CA ALA A 57 -2.72 -4.57 11.47
C ALA A 57 -2.58 -4.25 9.98
N ALA A 58 -2.00 -5.16 9.19
CA ALA A 58 -1.89 -5.02 7.74
C ALA A 58 -3.28 -4.96 7.08
N CYS A 59 -4.20 -5.82 7.49
CA CYS A 59 -5.58 -5.84 7.00
C CYS A 59 -6.35 -4.57 7.39
N LEU A 60 -6.14 -4.04 8.60
CA LEU A 60 -6.77 -2.78 9.02
C LEU A 60 -6.33 -1.61 8.13
N ALA A 61 -5.07 -1.61 7.71
CA ALA A 61 -4.46 -0.55 6.92
C ALA A 61 -4.65 -0.69 5.41
N HIS A 62 -5.16 -1.83 4.90
CA HIS A 62 -5.09 -2.18 3.47
C HIS A 62 -5.66 -1.14 2.51
N ASP A 63 -6.66 -0.37 2.93
CA ASP A 63 -7.37 0.64 2.12
C ASP A 63 -7.00 2.09 2.49
N ILE A 64 -6.02 2.31 3.41
CA ILE A 64 -5.72 3.65 3.94
C ILE A 64 -5.27 4.64 2.86
N GLY A 65 -4.62 4.15 1.81
CA GLY A 65 -4.12 4.96 0.70
C GLY A 65 -5.11 5.18 -0.44
N ASN A 66 -6.26 4.52 -0.42
CA ASN A 66 -7.25 4.65 -1.48
C ASN A 66 -7.90 6.05 -1.45
N PRO A 67 -7.96 6.75 -2.60
CA PRO A 67 -8.69 8.03 -2.68
C PRO A 67 -10.20 7.80 -2.56
N PRO A 68 -10.99 8.87 -2.40
CA PRO A 68 -12.44 8.78 -2.54
C PRO A 68 -12.83 8.11 -3.86
N PHE A 69 -13.87 7.27 -3.84
CA PHE A 69 -14.34 6.46 -4.98
C PHE A 69 -13.35 5.38 -5.46
N GLY A 70 -12.34 5.03 -4.66
CA GLY A 70 -11.41 3.93 -4.95
C GLY A 70 -10.72 4.08 -6.31
N HIS A 71 -10.82 3.08 -7.18
CA HIS A 71 -10.15 3.11 -8.47
C HIS A 71 -10.60 4.22 -9.41
N ALA A 72 -11.85 4.68 -9.33
CA ALA A 72 -12.29 5.83 -10.12
C ALA A 72 -11.56 7.11 -9.68
N GLY A 73 -11.31 7.26 -8.38
CA GLY A 73 -10.48 8.34 -7.83
C GLY A 73 -9.03 8.25 -8.27
N GLU A 74 -8.44 7.03 -8.30
CA GLU A 74 -7.08 6.82 -8.83
C GLU A 74 -6.98 7.25 -10.30
N TYR A 75 -7.94 6.87 -11.13
CA TYR A 75 -7.98 7.30 -12.54
C TYR A 75 -8.07 8.81 -12.67
N ALA A 76 -8.97 9.45 -11.92
CA ALA A 76 -9.12 10.90 -11.96
C ALA A 76 -7.83 11.64 -11.58
N ILE A 77 -7.07 11.13 -10.59
CA ILE A 77 -5.76 11.69 -10.20
C ILE A 77 -4.75 11.52 -11.33
N ARG A 78 -4.65 10.32 -11.91
CA ARG A 78 -3.72 10.03 -13.02
C ARG A 78 -4.03 10.90 -14.24
N ASP A 79 -5.30 10.95 -14.64
CA ASP A 79 -5.77 11.73 -15.79
C ASP A 79 -5.50 13.22 -15.60
N TRP A 80 -5.62 13.73 -14.37
CA TRP A 80 -5.29 15.10 -14.07
C TRP A 80 -3.81 15.41 -14.34
N PHE A 81 -2.89 14.58 -13.87
CA PHE A 81 -1.46 14.79 -14.12
C PHE A 81 -1.06 14.62 -15.59
N LEU A 82 -1.81 13.85 -16.37
CA LEU A 82 -1.57 13.63 -17.79
C LEU A 82 -2.10 14.74 -18.70
N GLN A 83 -2.87 15.68 -18.17
CA GLN A 83 -3.41 16.80 -18.98
C GLN A 83 -2.29 17.74 -19.44
N PRO A 84 -2.35 18.25 -20.69
CA PRO A 84 -1.38 19.23 -21.19
C PRO A 84 -1.26 20.48 -20.30
N ALA A 85 -2.32 20.88 -19.64
CA ALA A 85 -2.34 21.99 -18.68
C ALA A 85 -1.37 21.80 -17.50
N GLN A 86 -1.03 20.56 -17.16
CA GLN A 86 -0.11 20.21 -16.06
C GLN A 86 1.35 20.07 -16.51
N ALA A 87 1.65 20.26 -17.79
CA ALA A 87 3.02 20.09 -18.32
C ALA A 87 4.06 20.94 -17.56
N HIS A 88 3.68 22.12 -17.09
CA HIS A 88 4.56 22.99 -16.32
C HIS A 88 4.94 22.40 -14.95
N LEU A 89 4.01 21.70 -14.29
CA LEU A 89 4.29 20.98 -13.02
C LEU A 89 5.13 19.74 -13.29
N MET A 90 4.80 18.99 -14.34
CA MET A 90 5.51 17.77 -14.70
C MET A 90 6.96 18.04 -15.08
N ALA A 91 7.27 19.20 -15.67
CA ALA A 91 8.62 19.61 -16.00
C ALA A 91 9.52 19.87 -14.78
N LEU A 92 8.95 20.06 -13.59
CA LEU A 92 9.68 20.25 -12.34
C LEU A 92 10.08 18.92 -11.67
N LEU A 93 9.55 17.81 -12.16
CA LEU A 93 9.71 16.48 -11.57
C LEU A 93 10.81 15.69 -12.28
N SER A 94 11.49 14.85 -11.53
CA SER A 94 12.30 13.80 -12.15
C SER A 94 11.42 12.79 -12.87
N PRO A 95 11.94 12.05 -13.86
CA PRO A 95 11.17 11.00 -14.56
C PRO A 95 10.52 9.97 -13.61
N ALA A 96 11.19 9.63 -12.50
CA ALA A 96 10.68 8.72 -11.51
C ALA A 96 9.49 9.31 -10.73
N GLN A 97 9.57 10.56 -10.30
CA GLN A 97 8.46 11.26 -9.64
C GLN A 97 7.28 11.45 -10.59
N ALA A 98 7.55 11.77 -11.85
CA ALA A 98 6.51 11.86 -12.88
C ALA A 98 5.79 10.52 -13.06
N ALA A 99 6.54 9.40 -13.10
CA ALA A 99 5.97 8.07 -13.19
C ALA A 99 5.09 7.75 -11.99
N ASP A 100 5.52 8.07 -10.76
CA ASP A 100 4.74 7.87 -9.54
C ASP A 100 3.38 8.59 -9.59
N LEU A 101 3.35 9.84 -10.05
CA LEU A 101 2.13 10.64 -10.08
C LEU A 101 1.20 10.23 -11.24
N CYS A 102 1.75 10.02 -12.44
CA CYS A 102 0.97 9.59 -13.60
C CYS A 102 0.43 8.16 -13.48
N GLN A 103 0.99 7.37 -12.58
CA GLN A 103 0.56 6.01 -12.28
C GLN A 103 -0.01 5.86 -10.87
N PHE A 104 -0.40 6.96 -10.22
CA PHE A 104 -0.86 6.98 -8.82
C PHE A 104 -1.55 5.66 -8.42
N GLU A 105 -1.10 5.08 -7.31
CA GLU A 105 -1.57 3.77 -6.83
C GLU A 105 -1.86 3.84 -5.33
N GLY A 106 -3.08 3.48 -4.94
CA GLY A 106 -3.52 3.53 -3.54
C GLY A 106 -2.66 2.72 -2.59
N ASN A 107 -2.13 1.56 -3.03
CA ASN A 107 -1.25 0.75 -2.17
C ASN A 107 0.08 1.47 -1.87
N ALA A 108 0.69 2.11 -2.87
CA ALA A 108 1.91 2.90 -2.67
C ALA A 108 1.64 4.14 -1.81
N HIS A 109 0.51 4.80 -2.03
CA HIS A 109 0.10 5.94 -1.21
C HIS A 109 -0.16 5.54 0.24
N GLY A 110 -0.74 4.37 0.48
CA GLY A 110 -0.93 3.84 1.82
C GLY A 110 0.38 3.56 2.55
N LEU A 111 1.38 3.00 1.88
CA LEU A 111 2.72 2.85 2.46
C LEU A 111 3.28 4.21 2.89
N ARG A 112 3.17 5.25 2.04
CA ARG A 112 3.60 6.62 2.38
C ARG A 112 2.85 7.16 3.58
N ILE A 113 1.51 7.00 3.66
CA ILE A 113 0.73 7.44 4.82
C ILE A 113 1.27 6.79 6.09
N LEU A 114 1.43 5.48 6.11
CA LEU A 114 1.87 4.71 7.26
C LEU A 114 3.29 5.05 7.72
N THR A 115 4.16 5.41 6.79
CA THR A 115 5.61 5.54 7.08
C THR A 115 6.13 6.97 7.06
N GLN A 116 5.36 7.93 6.53
CA GLN A 116 5.81 9.31 6.38
C GLN A 116 4.80 10.35 6.89
N LEU A 117 3.51 10.14 6.61
CA LEU A 117 2.51 11.21 6.79
C LEU A 117 1.70 11.06 8.06
N GLU A 118 1.44 9.83 8.53
CA GLU A 118 0.67 9.62 9.74
C GLU A 118 1.46 10.14 10.95
N TYR A 119 0.73 10.82 11.84
CA TYR A 119 1.38 11.57 12.92
C TYR A 119 2.19 10.67 13.84
N HIS A 120 3.47 11.00 13.95
CA HIS A 120 4.33 10.58 15.04
C HIS A 120 5.24 11.77 15.40
N PRO A 121 5.51 12.06 16.69
CA PRO A 121 6.36 13.17 17.09
C PRO A 121 7.81 13.06 16.61
N ASN A 122 8.22 11.87 16.15
CA ASN A 122 9.52 11.63 15.54
C ASN A 122 9.33 11.18 14.07
N GLU A 123 10.39 11.23 13.27
CA GLU A 123 10.38 10.74 11.90
C GLU A 123 9.98 9.25 11.81
N GLY A 124 9.36 8.87 10.70
CA GLY A 124 9.02 7.47 10.39
C GLY A 124 7.53 7.12 10.49
N GLY A 125 6.65 8.10 10.48
CA GLY A 125 5.20 7.91 10.50
C GLY A 125 4.73 7.09 11.71
N MET A 126 3.92 6.07 11.51
CA MET A 126 3.41 5.20 12.59
C MET A 126 4.46 4.28 13.21
N ARG A 127 5.66 4.20 12.66
CA ARG A 127 6.76 3.35 13.14
C ARG A 127 6.37 1.88 13.32
N LEU A 128 5.67 1.35 12.34
CA LEU A 128 5.28 -0.06 12.29
C LEU A 128 6.51 -0.98 12.14
N THR A 129 6.38 -2.22 12.61
CA THR A 129 7.43 -3.23 12.42
C THR A 129 7.61 -3.60 10.95
N TYR A 130 8.79 -4.05 10.56
CA TYR A 130 9.01 -4.57 9.19
C TYR A 130 8.07 -5.74 8.86
N ALA A 131 7.76 -6.61 9.82
CA ALA A 131 6.79 -7.68 9.62
C ALA A 131 5.40 -7.15 9.23
N THR A 132 4.90 -6.11 9.89
CA THR A 132 3.62 -5.47 9.55
C THR A 132 3.69 -4.76 8.19
N LEU A 133 4.77 -4.02 7.92
CA LEU A 133 4.96 -3.35 6.63
C LEU A 133 5.07 -4.35 5.48
N GLY A 134 5.79 -5.46 5.68
CA GLY A 134 5.90 -6.53 4.68
C GLY A 134 4.56 -7.23 4.43
N ALA A 135 3.77 -7.47 5.48
CA ALA A 135 2.42 -8.02 5.33
C ALA A 135 1.46 -7.05 4.62
N TYR A 136 1.66 -5.74 4.78
CA TYR A 136 0.91 -4.71 4.08
C TYR A 136 1.28 -4.62 2.58
N LEU A 137 2.55 -4.84 2.22
CA LEU A 137 3.09 -4.66 0.88
C LEU A 137 2.54 -5.69 -0.12
N LYS A 138 1.42 -5.37 -0.74
CA LYS A 138 0.80 -6.20 -1.80
C LYS A 138 1.64 -6.27 -3.08
N TYR A 139 2.34 -5.19 -3.41
CA TYR A 139 3.15 -5.03 -4.62
C TYR A 139 4.55 -4.52 -4.22
N PRO A 140 5.50 -5.39 -3.86
CA PRO A 140 6.79 -4.98 -3.33
C PRO A 140 7.76 -4.50 -4.44
N TRP A 141 7.32 -3.54 -5.27
CA TRP A 141 8.12 -2.90 -6.32
C TRP A 141 7.67 -1.46 -6.57
N LEU A 142 8.53 -0.73 -7.28
CA LEU A 142 8.34 0.67 -7.64
C LEU A 142 7.48 0.82 -8.91
N SER A 143 7.02 2.04 -9.19
CA SER A 143 6.41 2.37 -10.48
C SER A 143 7.40 2.15 -11.61
N GLN A 144 6.89 1.79 -12.79
CA GLN A 144 7.72 1.61 -13.98
C GLN A 144 7.86 2.95 -14.73
N PRO A 145 9.00 3.20 -15.41
CA PRO A 145 9.15 4.37 -16.26
C PRO A 145 8.02 4.47 -17.30
N LEU A 146 7.60 5.68 -17.61
CA LEU A 146 6.60 5.93 -18.64
C LEU A 146 7.21 5.59 -20.02
N SER A 147 6.83 4.46 -20.59
CA SER A 147 7.31 4.01 -21.90
C SER A 147 6.64 4.83 -23.01
N GLY A 148 7.45 5.54 -23.82
CA GLY A 148 6.96 6.21 -25.03
C GLY A 148 6.08 7.44 -24.84
N GLY A 149 6.14 8.10 -23.67
CA GLY A 149 5.42 9.36 -23.43
C GLY A 149 3.90 9.24 -23.29
N VAL A 150 3.36 8.05 -23.40
CA VAL A 150 1.92 7.78 -23.18
C VAL A 150 1.80 6.86 -21.99
N ALA A 151 1.17 7.33 -20.93
CA ALA A 151 0.77 6.46 -19.84
C ALA A 151 -0.20 5.41 -20.40
N SER A 152 0.26 4.18 -20.46
CA SER A 152 -0.64 3.08 -20.80
C SER A 152 -1.70 3.01 -19.72
N HIS A 153 -2.98 3.03 -20.10
CA HIS A 153 -4.09 2.75 -19.19
C HIS A 153 -4.07 1.32 -18.61
N LYS A 154 -3.14 0.48 -19.07
CA LYS A 154 -2.84 -0.79 -18.44
C LYS A 154 -2.18 -0.54 -17.09
N ARG A 155 -2.91 -0.88 -16.04
CA ARG A 155 -2.52 -0.74 -14.64
C ARG A 155 -1.16 -1.36 -14.36
N ALA A 156 -0.12 -0.58 -14.29
CA ALA A 156 1.06 -0.98 -13.56
C ALA A 156 0.72 -0.84 -12.06
N LYS A 157 0.50 -1.96 -11.37
CA LYS A 157 0.36 -1.99 -9.92
C LYS A 157 1.74 -1.91 -9.30
N PHE A 158 1.89 -1.07 -8.29
CA PHE A 158 3.13 -0.95 -7.50
C PHE A 158 2.78 -0.58 -6.05
N GLY A 159 3.66 -0.82 -5.10
CA GLY A 159 3.38 -0.63 -3.69
C GLY A 159 4.31 0.36 -2.98
N CYS A 160 5.21 1.00 -3.73
CA CYS A 160 6.15 1.97 -3.15
C CYS A 160 6.50 3.05 -4.18
N TYR A 161 6.48 4.30 -3.76
CA TYR A 161 6.98 5.41 -4.57
C TYR A 161 8.51 5.45 -4.55
N HIS A 162 9.12 6.08 -5.56
CA HIS A 162 10.57 6.17 -5.68
C HIS A 162 11.24 6.91 -4.52
N THR A 163 10.52 7.82 -3.88
CA THR A 163 11.02 8.53 -2.69
C THR A 163 11.22 7.61 -1.49
N GLU A 164 10.45 6.54 -1.38
CA GLU A 164 10.54 5.54 -0.30
C GLU A 164 11.32 4.27 -0.71
N LYS A 165 12.06 4.29 -1.84
CA LYS A 165 12.81 3.12 -2.34
C LYS A 165 13.77 2.50 -1.32
N HIS A 166 14.41 3.33 -0.49
CA HIS A 166 15.32 2.86 0.57
C HIS A 166 14.57 2.12 1.66
N LEU A 167 13.37 2.57 2.02
CA LEU A 167 12.51 1.85 2.96
C LEU A 167 12.10 0.49 2.39
N LEU A 168 11.72 0.43 1.12
CA LEU A 168 11.39 -0.85 0.46
C LEU A 168 12.57 -1.81 0.48
N ALA A 169 13.79 -1.32 0.21
CA ALA A 169 15.01 -2.13 0.29
C ALA A 169 15.26 -2.66 1.70
N ASN A 170 15.12 -1.81 2.72
CA ASN A 170 15.27 -2.20 4.12
C ASN A 170 14.25 -3.26 4.54
N ILE A 171 12.98 -3.11 4.14
CA ILE A 171 11.93 -4.12 4.40
C ILE A 171 12.32 -5.44 3.74
N ALA A 172 12.74 -5.40 2.48
CA ALA A 172 13.12 -6.59 1.74
C ALA A 172 14.31 -7.32 2.37
N GLU A 173 15.34 -6.60 2.79
CA GLU A 173 16.52 -7.14 3.47
C GLU A 173 16.15 -7.80 4.80
N HIS A 174 15.41 -7.11 5.67
CA HIS A 174 15.05 -7.63 6.99
C HIS A 174 14.09 -8.83 6.94
N LEU A 175 13.29 -8.94 5.88
CA LEU A 175 12.35 -10.03 5.70
C LEU A 175 12.89 -11.14 4.79
N GLY A 176 14.11 -11.02 4.28
CA GLY A 176 14.69 -12.00 3.35
C GLY A 176 13.93 -12.10 2.04
N LEU A 177 13.29 -11.02 1.59
CA LEU A 177 12.60 -11.00 0.30
C LEU A 177 13.65 -10.99 -0.81
N MET A 178 13.69 -12.05 -1.60
CA MET A 178 14.62 -12.15 -2.72
C MET A 178 14.24 -11.21 -3.85
N SER A 179 15.18 -10.36 -4.28
CA SER A 179 15.07 -9.69 -5.57
C SER A 179 14.99 -10.75 -6.66
N LYS A 180 13.92 -10.75 -7.44
CA LYS A 180 13.95 -11.45 -8.74
C LYS A 180 14.95 -10.67 -9.58
N GLY A 181 16.14 -11.27 -9.81
CA GLY A 181 17.19 -10.66 -10.60
C GLY A 181 16.70 -10.09 -11.92
N ASP A 182 17.49 -9.20 -12.51
CA ASP A 182 17.23 -8.33 -13.67
C ASP A 182 16.71 -8.99 -14.97
N ASN A 183 16.02 -10.08 -14.90
CA ASN A 183 15.44 -10.80 -16.03
C ASN A 183 13.89 -10.62 -16.07
N ARG A 184 13.43 -9.36 -16.14
CA ARG A 184 12.10 -9.03 -16.68
C ARG A 184 12.08 -7.67 -17.34
#